data_67162f729ec556ae01f329e9f96e38c3
#
_entry.id   67162f729ec556ae01f329e9f96e38c3
#
_cell.length_a   1.000
_cell.length_b   1.000
_cell.length_c   1.000
_cell.angle_alpha   90.00
_cell.angle_beta   90.00
_cell.angle_gamma   90.00
#
_symmetry.space_group_name_H-M   'P 1'
#
loop_
_entity.id
_entity.type
_entity.pdbx_description
1 polymer ?
#
loop_
_entity_poly.entity_id
_entity_poly.type
_entity_poly.pdbx_seq_one_letter_code
_entity_poly.pdbx_strand_id
1 'polypeptide(L)'
;MSAKYGDDRDPYLYPTLDVLRNRLGIRQAQRLEQTTWEFTSLRAATIPLGPRGRGLPHLCTIHRQLYQDLFDWAGKLREIDIYQGDTPFCHFAWIEKEGNALMRKLEEEDYLCEQPREMFVERLSWYYGEINVLHPFRLGNGLTQRIFFEQLAIHAGYLLDWRGIEPDAWSQANQLGAMGDPEPLERIFRKVVSEARESE
;
A
#
# COMPACT_ATOMS: atom_id res chain seq x y z
N MET A 1 6.54 -12.83 5.05
CA MET A 1 7.31 -12.68 3.80
C MET A 1 8.74 -13.12 4.07
N SER A 2 9.17 -14.24 3.50
CA SER A 2 10.56 -14.70 3.60
C SER A 2 11.36 -14.00 2.50
N ALA A 3 12.31 -13.15 2.87
CA ALA A 3 13.23 -12.54 1.94
C ALA A 3 14.33 -13.57 1.60
N LYS A 4 14.47 -13.90 0.33
CA LYS A 4 15.64 -14.65 -0.16
C LYS A 4 16.77 -13.64 -0.36
N TYR A 5 17.73 -13.62 0.56
CA TYR A 5 18.96 -12.86 0.39
C TYR A 5 20.09 -13.83 0.04
N GLY A 6 20.98 -13.39 -0.85
CA GLY A 6 22.33 -13.90 -0.87
C GLY A 6 23.03 -13.66 0.49
N ASP A 7 24.32 -13.86 0.61
CA ASP A 7 25.07 -13.78 1.87
C ASP A 7 24.93 -12.47 2.71
N ASP A 8 24.24 -11.46 2.19
CA ASP A 8 23.95 -10.21 2.91
C ASP A 8 22.60 -10.28 3.63
N ARG A 9 22.64 -10.24 4.96
CA ARG A 9 21.45 -10.18 5.82
C ARG A 9 20.67 -8.91 5.57
N ASP A 10 19.33 -9.03 5.62
CA ASP A 10 18.41 -7.89 5.59
C ASP A 10 18.79 -6.82 6.64
N PRO A 11 19.18 -5.60 6.23
CA PRO A 11 19.64 -4.55 7.15
C PRO A 11 18.54 -4.03 8.08
N TYR A 12 17.28 -4.34 7.80
CA TYR A 12 16.15 -3.96 8.64
C TYR A 12 15.93 -4.90 9.84
N LEU A 13 16.57 -6.06 9.87
CA LEU A 13 16.44 -7.04 10.95
C LEU A 13 17.46 -6.80 12.07
N TYR A 14 17.15 -7.31 13.25
CA TYR A 14 18.18 -7.49 14.28
C TYR A 14 19.25 -8.48 13.81
N PRO A 15 20.54 -8.32 14.19
CA PRO A 15 21.63 -9.10 13.61
C PRO A 15 21.52 -10.63 13.75
N THR A 16 20.77 -11.12 14.73
CA THR A 16 20.66 -12.55 15.04
C THR A 16 19.22 -13.06 15.03
N LEU A 17 18.25 -12.21 14.69
CA LEU A 17 16.81 -12.51 14.78
C LEU A 17 16.14 -12.23 13.44
N ASP A 18 15.10 -13.00 13.12
CA ASP A 18 14.16 -12.69 12.04
C ASP A 18 13.05 -11.74 12.54
N VAL A 19 13.48 -10.61 13.10
CA VAL A 19 12.60 -9.57 13.66
C VAL A 19 13.11 -8.21 13.24
N LEU A 20 12.21 -7.36 12.71
CA LEU A 20 12.54 -5.99 12.31
C LEU A 20 13.01 -5.16 13.51
N ARG A 21 14.12 -4.45 13.33
CA ARG A 21 14.58 -3.46 14.31
C ARG A 21 13.50 -2.39 14.47
N ASN A 22 13.15 -2.11 15.71
CA ASN A 22 12.06 -1.19 16.02
C ASN A 22 12.44 -0.30 17.21
N ARG A 23 11.78 0.83 17.32
CA ARG A 23 12.03 1.86 18.34
C ARG A 23 11.68 1.42 19.76
N LEU A 24 10.84 0.39 19.90
CA LEU A 24 10.39 -0.13 21.19
C LEU A 24 11.30 -1.25 21.73
N GLY A 25 12.33 -1.66 20.97
CA GLY A 25 13.24 -2.73 21.37
C GLY A 25 12.60 -4.12 21.43
N ILE A 26 11.46 -4.32 20.78
CA ILE A 26 10.75 -5.60 20.74
C ILE A 26 11.54 -6.58 19.88
N ARG A 27 11.87 -7.76 20.46
CA ARG A 27 12.66 -8.81 19.83
C ARG A 27 11.89 -10.12 19.57
N GLN A 28 10.60 -10.14 19.87
CA GLN A 28 9.71 -11.27 19.62
C GLN A 28 8.78 -10.91 18.44
N ALA A 29 8.80 -11.73 17.40
CA ALA A 29 8.07 -11.47 16.14
C ALA A 29 6.56 -11.28 16.38
N GLN A 30 5.92 -12.20 17.08
CA GLN A 30 4.49 -12.14 17.38
C GLN A 30 4.11 -10.89 18.19
N ARG A 31 4.93 -10.50 19.17
CA ARG A 31 4.70 -9.29 19.94
C ARG A 31 4.85 -8.03 19.09
N LEU A 32 5.84 -8.00 18.21
CA LEU A 32 6.02 -6.89 17.27
C LEU A 32 4.82 -6.78 16.32
N GLU A 33 4.36 -7.90 15.78
CA GLU A 33 3.18 -7.93 14.90
C GLU A 33 1.94 -7.37 15.59
N GLN A 34 1.62 -7.86 16.80
CA GLN A 34 0.49 -7.37 17.59
C GLN A 34 0.63 -5.87 17.90
N THR A 35 1.80 -5.44 18.36
CA THR A 35 2.06 -4.02 18.66
C THR A 35 1.95 -3.16 17.41
N THR A 36 2.43 -3.64 16.27
CA THR A 36 2.32 -2.95 14.98
C THR A 36 0.85 -2.77 14.61
N TRP A 37 0.03 -3.80 14.75
CA TRP A 37 -1.40 -3.71 14.47
C TRP A 37 -2.11 -2.70 15.38
N GLU A 38 -1.82 -2.70 16.68
CA GLU A 38 -2.41 -1.78 17.65
C GLU A 38 -2.06 -0.32 17.33
N PHE A 39 -0.77 -0.02 17.13
CA PHE A 39 -0.32 1.34 16.81
C PHE A 39 -0.84 1.85 15.47
N THR A 40 -0.77 1.01 14.43
CA THR A 40 -1.24 1.43 13.11
C THR A 40 -2.74 1.60 13.04
N SER A 41 -3.53 0.82 13.80
CA SER A 41 -4.98 1.01 13.92
C SER A 41 -5.34 2.36 14.55
N LEU A 42 -4.64 2.75 15.63
CA LEU A 42 -4.81 4.07 16.27
C LEU A 42 -4.39 5.19 15.32
N ARG A 43 -3.25 5.04 14.64
CA ARG A 43 -2.75 6.05 13.70
C ARG A 43 -3.65 6.22 12.49
N ALA A 44 -4.15 5.12 11.91
CA ALA A 44 -5.06 5.16 10.76
C ALA A 44 -6.31 6.00 11.03
N ALA A 45 -6.87 5.90 12.26
CA ALA A 45 -8.03 6.69 12.66
C ALA A 45 -7.76 8.22 12.75
N THR A 46 -6.51 8.64 12.77
CA THR A 46 -6.11 10.05 12.90
C THR A 46 -5.53 10.64 11.62
N ILE A 47 -5.40 9.86 10.55
CA ILE A 47 -4.89 10.36 9.28
C ILE A 47 -5.98 11.23 8.62
N PRO A 48 -5.73 12.53 8.42
CA PRO A 48 -6.70 13.40 7.78
C PRO A 48 -6.80 13.06 6.29
N LEU A 49 -7.93 13.43 5.69
CA LEU A 49 -8.03 13.45 4.23
C LEU A 49 -6.94 14.37 3.67
N GLY A 50 -5.99 13.78 2.98
CA GLY A 50 -4.90 14.53 2.36
C GLY A 50 -5.38 15.39 1.20
N PRO A 51 -4.57 16.34 0.73
CA PRO A 51 -4.90 17.10 -0.46
C PRO A 51 -4.92 16.20 -1.69
N ARG A 52 -5.78 16.53 -2.65
CA ARG A 52 -5.77 15.93 -3.98
C ARG A 52 -4.35 16.03 -4.55
N GLY A 53 -3.78 14.90 -4.91
CA GLY A 53 -2.59 14.78 -5.71
C GLY A 53 -1.28 15.33 -5.13
N ARG A 54 -0.58 14.50 -4.35
CA ARG A 54 0.83 14.74 -3.99
C ARG A 54 1.77 13.60 -4.37
N GLY A 55 1.32 12.70 -5.25
CA GLY A 55 2.14 11.65 -5.82
C GLY A 55 2.79 10.72 -4.80
N LEU A 56 3.97 10.19 -5.15
CA LEU A 56 4.75 9.29 -4.31
C LEU A 56 5.10 9.88 -2.93
N PRO A 57 5.43 11.18 -2.77
CA PRO A 57 5.64 11.79 -1.47
C PRO A 57 4.44 11.70 -0.53
N HIS A 58 3.20 11.76 -1.07
CA HIS A 58 2.01 11.62 -0.24
C HIS A 58 1.84 10.18 0.27
N LEU A 59 2.09 9.18 -0.58
CA LEU A 59 2.13 7.78 -0.15
C LEU A 59 3.16 7.56 0.98
N CYS A 60 4.35 8.14 0.85
CA CYS A 60 5.38 8.12 1.89
C CYS A 60 4.92 8.81 3.19
N THR A 61 4.16 9.91 3.09
CA THR A 61 3.62 10.63 4.24
C THR A 61 2.61 9.78 5.00
N ILE A 62 1.69 9.11 4.31
CA ILE A 62 0.74 8.17 4.92
C ILE A 62 1.49 7.06 5.65
N HIS A 63 2.47 6.43 4.98
CA HIS A 63 3.29 5.39 5.59
C HIS A 63 4.01 5.89 6.85
N ARG A 64 4.59 7.09 6.79
CA ARG A 64 5.25 7.70 7.97
C ARG A 64 4.27 7.88 9.12
N GLN A 65 3.08 8.43 8.87
CA GLN A 65 2.05 8.63 9.90
C GLN A 65 1.65 7.32 10.57
N LEU A 66 1.55 6.23 9.83
CA LEU A 66 1.19 4.91 10.35
C LEU A 66 2.28 4.29 11.22
N TYR A 67 3.56 4.42 10.82
CA TYR A 67 4.65 3.59 11.35
C TYR A 67 5.72 4.35 12.14
N GLN A 68 5.60 5.68 12.30
CA GLN A 68 6.62 6.54 12.91
C GLN A 68 6.94 6.20 14.37
N ASP A 69 6.01 5.60 15.11
CA ASP A 69 6.24 5.21 16.50
C ASP A 69 7.07 3.93 16.63
N LEU A 70 7.12 3.15 15.55
CA LEU A 70 7.69 1.81 15.55
C LEU A 70 9.03 1.73 14.80
N PHE A 71 9.17 2.45 13.69
CA PHE A 71 10.30 2.27 12.80
C PHE A 71 10.96 3.59 12.39
N ASP A 72 12.29 3.66 12.44
CA ASP A 72 13.07 4.84 12.02
C ASP A 72 13.04 5.07 10.50
N TRP A 73 12.69 4.04 9.75
CA TRP A 73 12.51 4.09 8.31
C TRP A 73 11.07 4.37 7.85
N ALA A 74 10.15 4.69 8.79
CA ALA A 74 8.78 5.04 8.46
C ALA A 74 8.72 6.20 7.45
N GLY A 75 8.03 5.97 6.33
CA GLY A 75 7.93 6.92 5.22
C GLY A 75 9.12 6.93 4.24
N LYS A 76 10.11 6.07 4.44
CA LYS A 76 11.23 5.92 3.51
C LYS A 76 11.00 4.73 2.58
N LEU A 77 11.39 4.90 1.32
CA LEU A 77 11.41 3.80 0.36
C LEU A 77 12.42 2.74 0.82
N ARG A 78 12.10 1.47 0.54
CA ARG A 78 13.03 0.38 0.88
C ARG A 78 14.30 0.43 0.02
N GLU A 79 15.38 -0.02 0.61
CA GLU A 79 16.71 -0.07 0.00
C GLU A 79 17.16 -1.50 -0.31
N ILE A 80 16.22 -2.45 -0.35
CA ILE A 80 16.46 -3.86 -0.63
C ILE A 80 15.35 -4.43 -1.50
N ASP A 81 15.64 -5.52 -2.18
CA ASP A 81 14.62 -6.30 -2.89
C ASP A 81 13.83 -7.17 -1.91
N ILE A 82 12.54 -7.27 -2.17
CA ILE A 82 11.62 -8.11 -1.41
C ILE A 82 10.76 -8.94 -2.36
N TYR A 83 10.26 -10.06 -1.84
CA TYR A 83 9.57 -11.07 -2.61
C TYR A 83 8.28 -11.50 -1.92
N GLN A 84 7.30 -11.92 -2.71
CA GLN A 84 6.15 -12.69 -2.24
C GLN A 84 6.30 -14.13 -2.76
N GLY A 85 6.72 -15.04 -1.89
CA GLY A 85 7.18 -16.36 -2.33
C GLY A 85 8.39 -16.22 -3.24
N ASP A 86 8.29 -16.69 -4.49
CA ASP A 86 9.35 -16.59 -5.51
C ASP A 86 9.15 -15.38 -6.46
N THR A 87 8.06 -14.61 -6.31
CA THR A 87 7.76 -13.47 -7.16
C THR A 87 8.41 -12.20 -6.62
N PRO A 88 9.34 -11.56 -7.36
CA PRO A 88 9.95 -10.31 -6.97
C PRO A 88 8.96 -9.16 -7.13
N PHE A 89 9.00 -8.20 -6.20
CA PHE A 89 8.45 -6.87 -6.42
C PHE A 89 9.43 -5.99 -7.22
N CYS A 90 9.05 -4.73 -7.51
CA CYS A 90 9.93 -3.80 -8.20
C CYS A 90 11.32 -3.77 -7.54
N HIS A 91 12.39 -3.81 -8.35
CA HIS A 91 13.75 -3.68 -7.83
C HIS A 91 13.90 -2.34 -7.10
N PHE A 92 14.50 -2.34 -5.91
CA PHE A 92 14.51 -1.17 -5.03
C PHE A 92 15.08 0.09 -5.68
N ALA A 93 16.10 -0.03 -6.54
CA ALA A 93 16.72 1.09 -7.23
C ALA A 93 15.77 1.80 -8.24
N TRP A 94 14.69 1.17 -8.63
CA TRP A 94 13.71 1.71 -9.59
C TRP A 94 12.45 2.26 -8.95
N ILE A 95 12.23 2.01 -7.66
CA ILE A 95 10.98 2.38 -6.96
C ILE A 95 10.65 3.87 -7.12
N GLU A 96 11.62 4.75 -6.89
CA GLU A 96 11.40 6.19 -6.97
C GLU A 96 11.04 6.62 -8.39
N LYS A 97 11.80 6.13 -9.39
CA LYS A 97 11.58 6.45 -10.80
C LYS A 97 10.21 5.96 -11.29
N GLU A 98 9.92 4.69 -11.08
CA GLU A 98 8.67 4.06 -11.55
C GLU A 98 7.47 4.60 -10.76
N GLY A 99 7.61 4.79 -9.45
CA GLY A 99 6.57 5.39 -8.62
C GLY A 99 6.23 6.83 -9.05
N ASN A 100 7.22 7.65 -9.33
CA ASN A 100 6.99 9.01 -9.84
C ASN A 100 6.39 9.02 -11.25
N ALA A 101 6.75 8.06 -12.11
CA ALA A 101 6.15 7.93 -13.42
C ALA A 101 4.67 7.55 -13.33
N LEU A 102 4.35 6.60 -12.45
CA LEU A 102 2.97 6.16 -12.19
C LEU A 102 2.11 7.31 -11.65
N MET A 103 2.65 8.09 -10.71
CA MET A 103 1.92 9.20 -10.11
C MET A 103 1.71 10.37 -11.07
N ARG A 104 2.66 10.64 -11.99
CA ARG A 104 2.44 11.61 -13.07
C ARG A 104 1.30 11.17 -14.00
N LYS A 105 1.26 9.89 -14.37
CA LYS A 105 0.16 9.36 -15.17
C LYS A 105 -1.19 9.53 -14.49
N LEU A 106 -1.25 9.31 -13.16
CA LEU A 106 -2.45 9.54 -12.36
C LEU A 106 -2.86 11.03 -12.35
N GLU A 107 -1.89 11.95 -12.30
CA GLU A 107 -2.10 13.38 -12.40
C GLU A 107 -2.61 13.78 -13.80
N GLU A 108 -2.05 13.23 -14.87
CA GLU A 108 -2.49 13.45 -16.25
C GLU A 108 -3.94 12.98 -16.47
N GLU A 109 -4.40 11.98 -15.71
CA GLU A 109 -5.79 11.51 -15.69
C GLU A 109 -6.66 12.26 -14.66
N ASP A 110 -6.22 13.44 -14.22
CA ASP A 110 -6.91 14.28 -13.23
C ASP A 110 -7.33 13.53 -11.95
N TYR A 111 -6.46 12.62 -11.48
CA TYR A 111 -6.72 11.78 -10.29
C TYR A 111 -8.03 11.01 -10.35
N LEU A 112 -8.45 10.61 -11.54
CA LEU A 112 -9.69 9.89 -11.85
C LEU A 112 -10.97 10.64 -11.48
N CYS A 113 -10.90 11.96 -11.34
CA CYS A 113 -12.08 12.78 -11.06
C CYS A 113 -13.04 12.82 -12.24
N GLU A 114 -14.33 13.03 -11.93
CA GLU A 114 -15.42 13.16 -12.91
C GLU A 114 -15.59 11.98 -13.88
N GLN A 115 -14.94 10.85 -13.58
CA GLN A 115 -15.10 9.64 -14.41
C GLN A 115 -16.38 8.89 -14.02
N PRO A 116 -17.11 8.30 -15.01
CA PRO A 116 -18.19 7.36 -14.72
C PRO A 116 -17.68 6.19 -13.89
N ARG A 117 -18.54 5.65 -13.02
CA ARG A 117 -18.19 4.61 -12.04
C ARG A 117 -17.42 3.42 -12.66
N GLU A 118 -17.86 2.91 -13.80
CA GLU A 118 -17.21 1.75 -14.44
C GLU A 118 -15.77 2.07 -14.88
N MET A 119 -15.54 3.24 -15.45
CA MET A 119 -14.21 3.69 -15.84
C MET A 119 -13.33 3.98 -14.61
N PHE A 120 -13.94 4.59 -13.58
CA PHE A 120 -13.25 4.81 -12.31
C PHE A 120 -12.77 3.49 -11.70
N VAL A 121 -13.63 2.46 -11.64
CA VAL A 121 -13.28 1.13 -11.11
C VAL A 121 -12.13 0.50 -11.89
N GLU A 122 -12.21 0.50 -13.22
CA GLU A 122 -11.16 -0.06 -14.08
C GLU A 122 -9.82 0.64 -13.83
N ARG A 123 -9.82 1.98 -13.86
CA ARG A 123 -8.58 2.74 -13.67
C ARG A 123 -8.03 2.63 -12.25
N LEU A 124 -8.90 2.70 -11.24
CA LEU A 124 -8.53 2.56 -9.84
C LEU A 124 -7.86 1.21 -9.57
N SER A 125 -8.47 0.12 -10.06
CA SER A 125 -7.93 -1.22 -9.88
C SER A 125 -6.58 -1.39 -10.57
N TRP A 126 -6.41 -0.80 -11.76
CA TRP A 126 -5.13 -0.81 -12.46
C TRP A 126 -4.05 -0.08 -11.66
N TYR A 127 -4.29 1.17 -11.23
CA TYR A 127 -3.33 1.90 -10.40
C TYR A 127 -3.01 1.18 -9.08
N TYR A 128 -4.03 0.57 -8.50
CA TYR A 128 -3.84 -0.23 -7.28
C TYR A 128 -2.87 -1.39 -7.53
N GLY A 129 -3.06 -2.13 -8.62
CA GLY A 129 -2.19 -3.23 -9.03
C GLY A 129 -0.75 -2.77 -9.27
N GLU A 130 -0.56 -1.67 -9.99
CA GLU A 130 0.77 -1.13 -10.28
C GLU A 130 1.52 -0.70 -8.99
N ILE A 131 0.84 -0.04 -8.05
CA ILE A 131 1.45 0.30 -6.75
C ILE A 131 1.73 -0.95 -5.93
N ASN A 132 0.89 -1.98 -6.03
CA ASN A 132 1.14 -3.25 -5.37
C ASN A 132 2.40 -3.95 -5.92
N VAL A 133 2.64 -3.90 -7.24
CA VAL A 133 3.88 -4.39 -7.86
C VAL A 133 5.09 -3.55 -7.44
N LEU A 134 4.92 -2.22 -7.36
CA LEU A 134 5.97 -1.31 -6.87
C LEU A 134 6.42 -1.67 -5.45
N HIS A 135 5.49 -1.95 -4.56
CA HIS A 135 5.70 -2.37 -3.16
C HIS A 135 6.78 -1.56 -2.46
N PRO A 136 6.59 -0.23 -2.30
CA PRO A 136 7.70 0.69 -2.05
C PRO A 136 8.32 0.61 -0.66
N PHE A 137 7.66 0.01 0.32
CA PHE A 137 8.12 -0.01 1.71
C PHE A 137 8.56 -1.41 2.15
N ARG A 138 9.44 -1.47 3.16
CA ARG A 138 9.89 -2.74 3.74
C ARG A 138 8.75 -3.53 4.39
N LEU A 139 7.78 -2.84 4.98
CA LEU A 139 6.58 -3.37 5.62
C LEU A 139 5.44 -2.36 5.46
N GLY A 140 4.19 -2.80 5.58
CA GLY A 140 3.03 -1.90 5.70
C GLY A 140 2.50 -1.35 4.38
N ASN A 141 2.89 -1.91 3.25
CA ASN A 141 2.44 -1.49 1.93
C ASN A 141 0.92 -1.57 1.79
N GLY A 142 0.29 -2.67 2.20
CA GLY A 142 -1.15 -2.89 2.03
C GLY A 142 -2.02 -1.84 2.72
N LEU A 143 -1.76 -1.54 4.00
CA LEU A 143 -2.53 -0.54 4.75
C LEU A 143 -2.30 0.87 4.20
N THR A 144 -1.04 1.21 3.91
CA THR A 144 -0.67 2.51 3.34
C THR A 144 -1.37 2.73 2.00
N GLN A 145 -1.34 1.73 1.14
CA GLN A 145 -1.96 1.75 -0.18
C GLN A 145 -3.48 1.89 -0.08
N ARG A 146 -4.13 1.17 0.83
CA ARG A 146 -5.58 1.32 1.06
C ARG A 146 -5.96 2.74 1.40
N ILE A 147 -5.30 3.35 2.38
CA ILE A 147 -5.60 4.73 2.79
C ILE A 147 -5.36 5.71 1.65
N PHE A 148 -4.29 5.54 0.88
CA PHE A 148 -4.02 6.38 -0.28
C PHE A 148 -5.16 6.31 -1.30
N PHE A 149 -5.64 5.11 -1.63
CA PHE A 149 -6.72 4.94 -2.61
C PHE A 149 -8.10 5.31 -2.06
N GLU A 150 -8.34 5.17 -0.76
CA GLU A 150 -9.54 5.71 -0.11
C GLU A 150 -9.61 7.23 -0.23
N GLN A 151 -8.49 7.92 -0.01
CA GLN A 151 -8.41 9.37 -0.18
C GLN A 151 -8.60 9.77 -1.65
N LEU A 152 -7.98 9.04 -2.58
CA LEU A 152 -8.18 9.25 -4.02
C LEU A 152 -9.66 9.10 -4.42
N ALA A 153 -10.31 8.05 -3.95
CA ALA A 153 -11.72 7.79 -4.23
C ALA A 153 -12.61 8.91 -3.69
N ILE A 154 -12.38 9.36 -2.46
CA ILE A 154 -13.16 10.47 -1.87
C ILE A 154 -13.04 11.74 -2.73
N HIS A 155 -11.85 12.09 -3.19
CA HIS A 155 -11.64 13.24 -4.05
C HIS A 155 -12.29 13.09 -5.43
N ALA A 156 -12.47 11.87 -5.91
CA ALA A 156 -13.16 11.57 -7.17
C ALA A 156 -14.69 11.42 -7.01
N GLY A 157 -15.23 11.57 -5.79
CA GLY A 157 -16.67 11.44 -5.53
C GLY A 157 -17.13 10.02 -5.23
N TYR A 158 -16.21 9.12 -4.87
CA TYR A 158 -16.48 7.72 -4.56
C TYR A 158 -16.05 7.35 -3.14
N LEU A 159 -16.59 6.24 -2.63
CA LEU A 159 -16.20 5.62 -1.37
C LEU A 159 -15.75 4.18 -1.61
N LEU A 160 -14.79 3.71 -0.82
CA LEU A 160 -14.36 2.31 -0.82
C LEU A 160 -14.83 1.62 0.46
N ASP A 161 -15.73 0.66 0.32
CA ASP A 161 -16.23 -0.14 1.44
C ASP A 161 -15.63 -1.56 1.38
N TRP A 162 -14.67 -1.81 2.25
CA TRP A 162 -13.96 -3.09 2.31
C TRP A 162 -14.70 -4.18 3.12
N ARG A 163 -15.84 -3.86 3.70
CA ARG A 163 -16.63 -4.82 4.48
C ARG A 163 -17.10 -5.95 3.58
N GLY A 164 -16.99 -7.19 4.06
CA GLY A 164 -17.41 -8.37 3.31
C GLY A 164 -16.40 -8.83 2.22
N ILE A 165 -15.22 -8.24 2.18
CA ILE A 165 -14.11 -8.77 1.36
C ILE A 165 -13.30 -9.74 2.20
N GLU A 166 -13.35 -11.02 1.80
CA GLU A 166 -12.61 -12.09 2.47
C GLU A 166 -11.09 -11.88 2.30
N PRO A 167 -10.29 -11.99 3.40
CA PRO A 167 -8.85 -11.75 3.36
C PRO A 167 -8.11 -12.64 2.34
N ASP A 168 -8.50 -13.90 2.21
CA ASP A 168 -7.87 -14.84 1.28
C ASP A 168 -8.17 -14.46 -0.18
N ALA A 169 -9.42 -14.08 -0.49
CA ALA A 169 -9.80 -13.61 -1.82
C ALA A 169 -9.05 -12.32 -2.20
N TRP A 170 -8.88 -11.41 -1.24
CA TRP A 170 -8.10 -10.19 -1.42
C TRP A 170 -6.62 -10.50 -1.70
N SER A 171 -6.02 -11.37 -0.89
CA SER A 171 -4.62 -11.79 -1.05
C SER A 171 -4.39 -12.43 -2.41
N GLN A 172 -5.27 -13.34 -2.82
CA GLN A 172 -5.19 -14.02 -4.12
C GLN A 172 -5.34 -13.04 -5.28
N ALA A 173 -6.28 -12.10 -5.22
CA ALA A 173 -6.48 -11.10 -6.27
C ALA A 173 -5.25 -10.21 -6.45
N ASN A 174 -4.62 -9.78 -5.35
CA ASN A 174 -3.38 -9.01 -5.41
C ASN A 174 -2.22 -9.82 -6.01
N GLN A 175 -2.11 -11.10 -5.67
CA GLN A 175 -1.08 -11.97 -6.22
C GLN A 175 -1.27 -12.17 -7.73
N LEU A 176 -2.49 -12.46 -8.18
CA LEU A 176 -2.81 -12.63 -9.59
C LEU A 176 -2.58 -11.33 -10.38
N GLY A 177 -2.97 -10.18 -9.81
CA GLY A 177 -2.67 -8.87 -10.41
C GLY A 177 -1.18 -8.63 -10.59
N ALA A 178 -0.35 -8.98 -9.62
CA ALA A 178 1.12 -8.89 -9.72
C ALA A 178 1.71 -9.84 -10.77
N MET A 179 1.01 -10.92 -11.11
CA MET A 179 1.37 -11.88 -12.16
C MET A 179 0.82 -11.51 -13.55
N GLY A 180 0.11 -10.38 -13.68
CA GLY A 180 -0.43 -9.87 -14.94
C GLY A 180 -1.89 -10.21 -15.22
N ASP A 181 -2.62 -10.76 -14.24
CA ASP A 181 -4.07 -10.97 -14.32
C ASP A 181 -4.82 -9.97 -13.42
N PRO A 182 -5.27 -8.82 -13.96
CA PRO A 182 -5.93 -7.77 -13.17
C PRO A 182 -7.40 -8.08 -12.87
N GLU A 183 -8.04 -9.02 -13.57
CA GLU A 183 -9.49 -9.26 -13.51
C GLU A 183 -10.02 -9.56 -12.08
N PRO A 184 -9.37 -10.41 -11.27
CA PRO A 184 -9.82 -10.68 -9.90
C PRO A 184 -9.81 -9.44 -9.01
N LEU A 185 -8.81 -8.58 -9.16
CA LEU A 185 -8.69 -7.33 -8.41
C LEU A 185 -9.78 -6.33 -8.84
N GLU A 186 -9.98 -6.14 -10.12
CA GLU A 186 -11.05 -5.31 -10.68
C GLU A 186 -12.44 -5.76 -10.22
N ARG A 187 -12.69 -7.08 -10.18
CA ARG A 187 -13.94 -7.66 -9.67
C ARG A 187 -14.19 -7.31 -8.20
N ILE A 188 -13.15 -7.24 -7.38
CA ILE A 188 -13.27 -6.79 -5.99
C ILE A 188 -13.58 -5.29 -5.96
N PHE A 189 -12.87 -4.46 -6.74
CA PHE A 189 -13.14 -3.02 -6.78
C PHE A 189 -14.56 -2.70 -7.26
N ARG A 190 -15.14 -3.47 -8.17
CA ARG A 190 -16.56 -3.34 -8.55
C ARG A 190 -17.53 -3.51 -7.38
N LYS A 191 -17.15 -4.30 -6.35
CA LYS A 191 -17.98 -4.50 -5.16
C LYS A 191 -17.76 -3.41 -4.11
N VAL A 192 -16.53 -2.93 -3.94
CA VAL A 192 -16.17 -1.99 -2.88
C VAL A 192 -16.41 -0.54 -3.24
N VAL A 193 -16.40 -0.18 -4.53
CA VAL A 193 -16.62 1.20 -5.00
C VAL A 193 -18.11 1.52 -4.98
N SER A 194 -18.48 2.58 -4.28
CA SER A 194 -19.83 3.18 -4.27
C SER A 194 -19.73 4.68 -4.47
N GLU A 195 -20.77 5.29 -5.05
CA GLU A 195 -20.86 6.76 -5.13
C GLU A 195 -21.00 7.36 -3.73
N ALA A 196 -20.26 8.44 -3.48
CA ALA A 196 -20.49 9.25 -2.30
C ALA A 196 -21.89 9.88 -2.44
N ARG A 197 -22.82 9.54 -1.53
CA ARG A 197 -24.16 10.18 -1.54
C ARG A 197 -23.96 11.65 -1.26
N GLU A 198 -24.48 12.51 -2.12
CA GLU A 198 -24.68 13.91 -1.77
C GLU A 198 -25.53 13.93 -0.49
N SER A 199 -25.01 14.58 0.55
CA SER A 199 -25.79 14.82 1.76
C SER A 199 -26.88 15.83 1.40
N GLU A 200 -28.14 15.35 1.32
CA GLU A 200 -29.30 16.23 1.26
C GLU A 200 -29.40 17.14 2.51
#